data_cde2e8cee4fe19172cb63bb310964817
#
_entry.id   cde2e8cee4fe19172cb63bb310964817
#
_cell.length_a   1.000
_cell.length_b   1.000
_cell.length_c   1.000
_cell.angle_alpha   90.00
_cell.angle_beta   90.00
_cell.angle_gamma   90.00
#
_symmetry.space_group_name_H-M   'P 1'
#
loop_
_entity.id
_entity.type
_entity.pdbx_description
1 polymer ?
#
loop_
_entity_poly.entity_id
_entity_poly.type
_entity_poly.pdbx_seq_one_letter_code
_entity_poly.pdbx_strand_id
1 'polypeptide(L)'
;MESFFEAIKSLGGLPMGSAQFSNLYGAAVRILLPVLAALLLLRCAKSLLTFRKEPEIWAWLCLPDGNQLPITHWENVIGRNKRSDIVIDLPTISRSHAVLTRYDDGSWTISDIGSKGGIQVNGQDTALCALEPGDVISLNGLEMTLEPITENQEAYQTTLRTKAGKDFHPSVTLLLLSLF
;
A
#
# COMPACT_ATOMS: atom_id res chain seq x y z
N MET A 1 -8.05 45.06 -9.33
CA MET A 1 -7.51 44.58 -10.63
C MET A 1 -6.72 45.64 -11.37
N GLU A 2 -7.12 46.92 -11.31
CA GLU A 2 -6.38 48.02 -11.96
C GLU A 2 -4.96 48.23 -11.40
N SER A 3 -4.76 48.08 -10.09
CA SER A 3 -3.41 48.21 -9.47
C SER A 3 -2.40 47.19 -9.97
N PHE A 4 -2.82 46.00 -10.33
CA PHE A 4 -1.96 44.94 -10.89
C PHE A 4 -1.57 45.25 -12.35
N PHE A 5 -2.49 45.79 -13.14
CA PHE A 5 -2.22 46.24 -14.50
C PHE A 5 -1.30 47.44 -14.55
N GLU A 6 -1.41 48.40 -13.62
CA GLU A 6 -0.53 49.55 -13.52
C GLU A 6 0.89 49.14 -13.05
N ALA A 7 1.00 48.13 -12.17
CA ALA A 7 2.29 47.58 -11.78
C ALA A 7 3.01 46.89 -12.97
N ILE A 8 2.26 46.17 -13.82
CA ILE A 8 2.82 45.58 -15.04
C ILE A 8 3.24 46.64 -16.05
N LYS A 9 2.45 47.72 -16.24
CA LYS A 9 2.82 48.84 -17.06
C LYS A 9 4.08 49.56 -16.57
N SER A 10 4.26 49.72 -15.27
CA SER A 10 5.45 50.34 -14.68
C SER A 10 6.71 49.51 -14.87
N LEU A 11 6.60 48.16 -14.89
CA LEU A 11 7.68 47.26 -15.24
C LEU A 11 8.05 47.30 -16.74
N GLY A 12 7.11 47.65 -17.61
CA GLY A 12 7.34 47.85 -19.06
C GLY A 12 8.11 49.12 -19.42
N GLY A 13 8.39 49.99 -18.46
CA GLY A 13 9.15 51.23 -18.65
C GLY A 13 10.69 51.08 -18.58
N LEU A 14 11.20 49.88 -18.57
CA LEU A 14 12.65 49.66 -18.73
C LEU A 14 13.07 49.97 -20.16
N PRO A 15 14.11 50.79 -20.38
CA PRO A 15 14.51 51.24 -21.69
C PRO A 15 15.31 50.16 -22.46
N MET A 16 14.74 49.00 -22.59
CA MET A 16 15.22 47.98 -23.48
C MET A 16 14.46 48.09 -24.80
N GLY A 17 15.20 48.21 -25.90
CA GLY A 17 14.59 48.21 -27.23
C GLY A 17 13.67 47.01 -27.41
N SER A 18 12.48 47.24 -28.00
CA SER A 18 11.40 46.25 -28.13
C SER A 18 11.87 44.88 -28.67
N ALA A 19 12.89 44.89 -29.55
CA ALA A 19 13.49 43.69 -30.09
C ALA A 19 14.32 42.89 -29.10
N GLN A 20 15.03 43.56 -28.18
CA GLN A 20 15.83 42.87 -27.14
C GLN A 20 14.95 42.24 -26.07
N PHE A 21 13.87 42.95 -25.69
CA PHE A 21 12.90 42.42 -24.74
C PHE A 21 12.16 41.19 -25.26
N SER A 22 11.72 41.21 -26.56
CA SER A 22 11.05 40.07 -27.17
C SER A 22 11.97 38.84 -27.30
N ASN A 23 13.25 39.06 -27.59
CA ASN A 23 14.25 37.98 -27.70
C ASN A 23 14.53 37.37 -26.31
N LEU A 24 14.69 38.20 -25.28
CA LEU A 24 14.95 37.75 -23.93
C LEU A 24 13.71 36.99 -23.36
N TYR A 25 12.52 37.54 -23.57
CA TYR A 25 11.27 36.89 -23.18
C TYR A 25 11.06 35.57 -23.91
N GLY A 26 11.27 35.54 -25.23
CA GLY A 26 11.17 34.32 -26.02
C GLY A 26 12.19 33.24 -25.61
N ALA A 27 13.40 33.62 -25.27
CA ALA A 27 14.41 32.70 -24.75
C ALA A 27 14.04 32.17 -23.35
N ALA A 28 13.57 33.04 -22.47
CA ALA A 28 13.14 32.67 -21.13
C ALA A 28 11.96 31.68 -21.18
N VAL A 29 10.96 31.92 -21.99
CA VAL A 29 9.79 31.02 -22.14
C VAL A 29 10.21 29.67 -22.73
N ARG A 30 11.08 29.66 -23.74
CA ARG A 30 11.55 28.41 -24.36
C ARG A 30 12.33 27.51 -23.41
N ILE A 31 13.00 28.07 -22.41
CA ILE A 31 13.77 27.31 -21.42
C ILE A 31 12.92 27.02 -20.16
N LEU A 32 12.23 28.02 -19.64
CA LEU A 32 11.50 27.92 -18.37
C LEU A 32 10.32 26.93 -18.46
N LEU A 33 9.55 26.97 -19.57
CA LEU A 33 8.41 26.07 -19.74
C LEU A 33 8.81 24.58 -19.78
N PRO A 34 9.78 24.13 -20.59
CA PRO A 34 10.17 22.73 -20.58
C PRO A 34 10.84 22.30 -19.25
N VAL A 35 11.60 23.20 -18.60
CA VAL A 35 12.17 22.91 -17.27
C VAL A 35 11.05 22.73 -16.23
N LEU A 36 10.07 23.62 -16.22
CA LEU A 36 8.92 23.50 -15.32
C LEU A 36 8.13 22.22 -15.60
N ALA A 37 7.87 21.92 -16.88
CA ALA A 37 7.19 20.69 -17.28
C ALA A 37 7.97 19.44 -16.83
N ALA A 38 9.29 19.42 -17.02
CA ALA A 38 10.15 18.33 -16.58
C ALA A 38 10.12 18.16 -15.05
N LEU A 39 10.15 19.25 -14.28
CA LEU A 39 10.04 19.22 -12.83
C LEU A 39 8.69 18.66 -12.36
N LEU A 40 7.60 19.06 -13.02
CA LEU A 40 6.26 18.53 -12.73
C LEU A 40 6.17 17.05 -13.06
N LEU A 41 6.70 16.61 -14.20
CA LEU A 41 6.74 15.19 -14.60
C LEU A 41 7.58 14.36 -13.62
N LEU A 42 8.73 14.87 -13.20
CA LEU A 42 9.57 14.20 -12.20
C LEU A 42 8.85 14.07 -10.84
N ARG A 43 8.13 15.10 -10.42
CA ARG A 43 7.31 15.04 -9.21
C ARG A 43 6.16 14.04 -9.31
N CYS A 44 5.44 14.02 -10.44
CA CYS A 44 4.40 13.03 -10.71
C CYS A 44 4.95 11.61 -10.74
N ALA A 45 6.06 11.39 -11.45
CA ALA A 45 6.73 10.10 -11.50
C ALA A 45 7.20 9.64 -10.12
N LYS A 46 7.80 10.53 -9.32
CA LYS A 46 8.19 10.22 -7.94
C LYS A 46 6.97 9.84 -7.09
N SER A 47 5.86 10.57 -7.21
CA SER A 47 4.62 10.26 -6.49
C SER A 47 4.09 8.87 -6.85
N LEU A 48 4.07 8.52 -8.14
CA LEU A 48 3.64 7.20 -8.62
C LEU A 48 4.57 6.07 -8.14
N LEU A 49 5.89 6.30 -8.18
CA LEU A 49 6.87 5.31 -7.74
C LEU A 49 6.91 5.15 -6.21
N THR A 50 6.52 6.19 -5.46
CA THR A 50 6.50 6.17 -3.99
C THR A 50 5.14 5.72 -3.44
N PHE A 51 4.10 5.65 -4.30
CA PHE A 51 2.79 5.19 -3.90
C PHE A 51 2.83 3.67 -3.66
N ARG A 52 3.21 3.31 -2.44
CA ARG A 52 3.11 1.94 -1.93
C ARG A 52 1.73 1.80 -1.32
N LYS A 53 0.82 1.13 -2.03
CA LYS A 53 -0.47 0.74 -1.45
C LYS A 53 -0.16 -0.19 -0.28
N GLU A 54 -0.49 0.21 0.93
CA GLU A 54 -0.40 -0.69 2.08
C GLU A 54 -1.33 -1.88 1.84
N PRO A 55 -0.85 -3.12 2.05
CA PRO A 55 -1.67 -4.29 1.86
C PRO A 55 -2.85 -4.24 2.84
N GLU A 56 -4.00 -4.61 2.36
CA GLU A 56 -5.19 -4.79 3.20
C GLU A 56 -5.03 -6.06 4.02
N ILE A 57 -5.10 -5.93 5.35
CA ILE A 57 -5.02 -7.08 6.24
C ILE A 57 -6.44 -7.56 6.48
N TRP A 58 -6.71 -8.83 6.19
CA TRP A 58 -8.04 -9.44 6.33
C TRP A 58 -8.18 -10.32 7.57
N ALA A 59 -7.06 -10.87 8.02
CA ALA A 59 -7.01 -11.70 9.22
C ALA A 59 -5.59 -11.70 9.80
N TRP A 60 -5.50 -12.17 11.02
CA TRP A 60 -4.24 -12.44 11.69
C TRP A 60 -4.12 -13.94 11.97
N LEU A 61 -2.94 -14.47 11.72
CA LEU A 61 -2.56 -15.80 12.15
C LEU A 61 -1.75 -15.67 13.44
N CYS A 62 -2.38 -16.04 14.56
CA CYS A 62 -1.78 -15.89 15.89
C CYS A 62 -0.99 -17.15 16.25
N LEU A 63 0.29 -17.00 16.55
CA LEU A 63 1.18 -18.04 16.96
C LEU A 63 1.22 -18.15 18.51
N PRO A 64 1.58 -19.33 19.07
CA PRO A 64 1.60 -19.52 20.52
C PRO A 64 2.66 -18.68 21.24
N ASP A 65 3.66 -18.16 20.53
CA ASP A 65 4.66 -17.22 21.04
C ASP A 65 4.17 -15.78 21.15
N GLY A 66 2.90 -15.53 20.80
CA GLY A 66 2.28 -14.21 20.79
C GLY A 66 2.54 -13.39 19.50
N ASN A 67 3.32 -13.93 18.57
CA ASN A 67 3.50 -13.29 17.28
C ASN A 67 2.22 -13.40 16.43
N GLN A 68 1.91 -12.32 15.70
CA GLN A 68 0.79 -12.27 14.79
C GLN A 68 1.31 -12.03 13.37
N LEU A 69 0.90 -12.90 12.44
CA LEU A 69 1.28 -12.81 11.03
C LEU A 69 0.09 -12.30 10.23
N PRO A 70 0.24 -11.19 9.47
CA PRO A 70 -0.86 -10.61 8.73
C PRO A 70 -1.18 -11.43 7.48
N ILE A 71 -2.46 -11.65 7.22
CA ILE A 71 -2.97 -12.28 6.00
C ILE A 71 -3.48 -11.17 5.08
N THR A 72 -2.86 -11.04 3.91
CA THR A 72 -3.05 -9.89 3.01
C THR A 72 -3.45 -10.27 1.58
N HIS A 73 -3.49 -11.56 1.27
CA HIS A 73 -3.84 -12.09 -0.06
C HIS A 73 -5.01 -13.06 0.03
N TRP A 74 -5.71 -13.27 -1.09
CA TRP A 74 -6.76 -14.27 -1.20
C TRP A 74 -6.25 -15.68 -0.97
N GLU A 75 -5.07 -15.97 -1.48
CA GLU A 75 -4.34 -17.21 -1.24
C GLU A 75 -3.00 -16.88 -0.59
N ASN A 76 -2.71 -17.51 0.54
CA ASN A 76 -1.47 -17.31 1.27
C ASN A 76 -0.79 -18.66 1.46
N VAL A 77 0.37 -18.83 0.86
CA VAL A 77 1.20 -20.02 1.04
C VAL A 77 1.91 -19.92 2.38
N ILE A 78 1.68 -20.90 3.25
CA ILE A 78 2.36 -21.05 4.54
C ILE A 78 3.52 -22.03 4.37
N GLY A 79 4.70 -21.65 4.80
CA GLY A 79 5.84 -22.55 4.74
C GLY A 79 7.16 -21.95 5.20
N ARG A 80 8.19 -22.78 5.24
CA ARG A 80 9.54 -22.36 5.65
C ARG A 80 10.32 -21.61 4.56
N ASN A 81 9.84 -21.64 3.33
CA ASN A 81 10.50 -20.95 2.22
C ASN A 81 10.35 -19.42 2.41
N LYS A 82 11.44 -18.68 2.26
CA LYS A 82 11.44 -17.20 2.29
C LYS A 82 10.59 -16.55 1.19
N ARG A 83 10.16 -17.33 0.19
CA ARG A 83 9.24 -16.89 -0.88
C ARG A 83 7.78 -17.19 -0.57
N SER A 84 7.46 -17.86 0.54
CA SER A 84 6.10 -18.06 1.00
C SER A 84 5.52 -16.73 1.47
N ASP A 85 4.21 -16.57 1.37
CA ASP A 85 3.52 -15.36 1.83
C ASP A 85 3.57 -15.26 3.36
N ILE A 86 3.43 -16.41 4.02
CA ILE A 86 3.57 -16.57 5.47
C ILE A 86 4.78 -17.46 5.73
N VAL A 87 5.87 -16.84 6.20
CA VAL A 87 7.13 -17.54 6.44
C VAL A 87 7.22 -17.98 7.89
N ILE A 88 7.31 -19.30 8.10
CA ILE A 88 7.54 -19.91 9.42
C ILE A 88 8.87 -20.66 9.36
N ASP A 89 9.92 -20.05 9.85
CA ASP A 89 11.29 -20.59 9.76
C ASP A 89 11.56 -21.63 10.84
N LEU A 90 10.81 -22.73 10.80
CA LEU A 90 11.01 -23.90 11.65
C LEU A 90 11.39 -25.12 10.81
N PRO A 91 12.36 -25.93 11.23
CA PRO A 91 12.80 -27.12 10.49
C PRO A 91 11.70 -28.19 10.35
N THR A 92 10.72 -28.20 11.25
CA THR A 92 9.56 -29.09 11.23
C THR A 92 8.57 -28.73 10.14
N ILE A 93 8.54 -27.47 9.68
CA ILE A 93 7.63 -26.99 8.65
C ILE A 93 8.21 -27.26 7.25
N SER A 94 7.38 -27.75 6.34
CA SER A 94 7.74 -27.97 4.93
C SER A 94 8.01 -26.62 4.23
N ARG A 95 8.79 -26.63 3.14
CA ARG A 95 9.10 -25.42 2.36
C ARG A 95 7.85 -24.71 1.85
N SER A 96 6.90 -25.49 1.33
CA SER A 96 5.51 -25.12 1.09
C SER A 96 4.70 -26.14 1.87
N HIS A 97 3.95 -25.74 2.86
CA HIS A 97 3.27 -26.65 3.78
C HIS A 97 1.78 -26.67 3.54
N ALA A 98 1.16 -25.52 3.58
CA ALA A 98 -0.28 -25.36 3.42
C ALA A 98 -0.60 -24.08 2.66
N VAL A 99 -1.82 -24.00 2.12
CA VAL A 99 -2.40 -22.78 1.55
C VAL A 99 -3.63 -22.41 2.36
N LEU A 100 -3.65 -21.16 2.81
CA LEU A 100 -4.81 -20.54 3.44
C LEU A 100 -5.52 -19.68 2.39
N THR A 101 -6.77 -20.00 2.08
CA THR A 101 -7.58 -19.32 1.06
C THR A 101 -8.77 -18.64 1.69
N ARG A 102 -9.00 -17.37 1.31
CA ARG A 102 -10.23 -16.64 1.60
C ARG A 102 -11.11 -16.59 0.36
N TYR A 103 -12.40 -16.84 0.53
CA TYR A 103 -13.40 -16.74 -0.54
C TYR A 103 -14.15 -15.41 -0.50
N ASP A 104 -14.85 -15.09 -1.58
CA ASP A 104 -15.63 -13.85 -1.74
C ASP A 104 -16.75 -13.71 -0.71
N ASP A 105 -17.29 -14.82 -0.22
CA ASP A 105 -18.30 -14.88 0.83
C ASP A 105 -17.73 -14.64 2.24
N GLY A 106 -16.41 -14.44 2.35
CA GLY A 106 -15.69 -14.25 3.62
C GLY A 106 -15.29 -15.53 4.32
N SER A 107 -15.65 -16.71 3.78
CA SER A 107 -15.22 -18.00 4.33
C SER A 107 -13.73 -18.25 4.13
N TRP A 108 -13.17 -19.08 5.01
CA TRP A 108 -11.75 -19.45 4.98
C TRP A 108 -11.60 -20.95 4.83
N THR A 109 -10.59 -21.38 4.10
CA THR A 109 -10.19 -22.77 4.02
C THR A 109 -8.68 -22.91 4.14
N ILE A 110 -8.25 -24.03 4.70
CA ILE A 110 -6.85 -24.44 4.68
C ILE A 110 -6.71 -25.75 3.92
N SER A 111 -5.69 -25.84 3.08
CA SER A 111 -5.35 -27.06 2.33
C SER A 111 -3.89 -27.43 2.49
N ASP A 112 -3.61 -28.71 2.64
CA ASP A 112 -2.25 -29.27 2.60
C ASP A 112 -1.79 -29.37 1.12
N ILE A 113 -0.61 -28.84 0.82
CA ILE A 113 -0.01 -28.86 -0.52
C ILE A 113 1.15 -29.87 -0.63
N GLY A 114 1.02 -30.99 0.05
CA GLY A 114 2.02 -32.06 0.07
C GLY A 114 3.10 -31.86 1.13
N SER A 115 2.69 -31.44 2.31
CA SER A 115 3.58 -31.33 3.45
C SER A 115 4.07 -32.71 3.92
N LYS A 116 5.18 -32.71 4.67
CA LYS A 116 5.69 -33.97 5.27
C LYS A 116 4.98 -34.35 6.56
N GLY A 117 4.45 -33.38 7.26
CA GLY A 117 3.86 -33.56 8.58
C GLY A 117 2.34 -33.49 8.60
N GLY A 118 1.71 -33.16 7.46
CA GLY A 118 0.26 -32.94 7.38
C GLY A 118 -0.20 -31.67 8.10
N ILE A 119 -1.48 -31.43 8.01
CA ILE A 119 -2.18 -30.36 8.73
C ILE A 119 -3.25 -30.97 9.65
N GLN A 120 -3.47 -30.36 10.80
CA GLN A 120 -4.57 -30.69 11.69
C GLN A 120 -5.40 -29.44 11.95
N VAL A 121 -6.70 -29.59 12.04
CA VAL A 121 -7.61 -28.55 12.48
C VAL A 121 -8.38 -29.09 13.68
N ASN A 122 -8.29 -28.37 14.80
CA ASN A 122 -8.88 -28.78 16.08
C ASN A 122 -8.48 -30.21 16.50
N GLY A 123 -7.22 -30.58 16.22
CA GLY A 123 -6.66 -31.90 16.54
C GLY A 123 -7.06 -33.03 15.60
N GLN A 124 -7.76 -32.75 14.50
CA GLN A 124 -8.12 -33.74 13.47
C GLN A 124 -7.25 -33.56 12.23
N ASP A 125 -6.62 -34.67 11.77
CA ASP A 125 -5.86 -34.69 10.53
C ASP A 125 -6.79 -34.42 9.33
N THR A 126 -6.37 -33.50 8.48
CA THR A 126 -7.14 -33.14 7.28
C THR A 126 -6.22 -32.73 6.14
N ALA A 127 -6.66 -32.94 4.91
CA ALA A 127 -5.99 -32.41 3.73
C ALA A 127 -6.63 -31.10 3.24
N LEU A 128 -7.91 -30.88 3.58
CA LEU A 128 -8.66 -29.68 3.26
C LEU A 128 -9.74 -29.51 4.34
N CYS A 129 -9.83 -28.33 4.92
CA CYS A 129 -10.85 -27.99 5.90
C CYS A 129 -11.30 -26.54 5.74
N ALA A 130 -12.62 -26.32 5.90
CA ALA A 130 -13.14 -24.98 6.12
C ALA A 130 -12.79 -24.55 7.54
N LEU A 131 -12.45 -23.27 7.73
CA LEU A 131 -12.05 -22.72 9.01
C LEU A 131 -13.08 -21.74 9.51
N GLU A 132 -13.37 -21.83 10.80
CA GLU A 132 -14.12 -20.84 11.54
C GLU A 132 -13.20 -19.96 12.40
N PRO A 133 -13.65 -18.74 12.77
CA PRO A 133 -12.90 -17.88 13.69
C PRO A 133 -12.60 -18.61 15.00
N GLY A 134 -11.34 -18.65 15.39
CA GLY A 134 -10.91 -19.32 16.62
C GLY A 134 -10.50 -20.79 16.45
N ASP A 135 -10.62 -21.37 15.25
CA ASP A 135 -10.10 -22.72 15.00
C ASP A 135 -8.59 -22.79 15.20
N VAL A 136 -8.16 -23.87 15.83
CA VAL A 136 -6.74 -24.17 16.08
C VAL A 136 -6.19 -24.99 14.91
N ILE A 137 -5.27 -24.40 14.17
CA ILE A 137 -4.57 -25.04 13.08
C ILE A 137 -3.22 -25.52 13.60
N SER A 138 -2.91 -26.78 13.38
CA SER A 138 -1.61 -27.35 13.74
C SER A 138 -0.87 -27.78 12.47
N LEU A 139 0.33 -27.26 12.28
CA LEU A 139 1.25 -27.64 11.21
C LEU A 139 2.43 -28.40 11.82
N ASN A 140 2.35 -29.72 11.78
CA ASN A 140 3.37 -30.61 12.36
C ASN A 140 3.77 -30.23 13.81
N GLY A 141 2.75 -29.99 14.66
CA GLY A 141 2.90 -29.65 16.08
C GLY A 141 3.06 -28.16 16.39
N LEU A 142 3.12 -27.28 15.41
CA LEU A 142 3.01 -25.85 15.61
C LEU A 142 1.53 -25.45 15.54
N GLU A 143 0.97 -25.06 16.66
CA GLU A 143 -0.40 -24.59 16.76
C GLU A 143 -0.49 -23.11 16.44
N MET A 144 -1.56 -22.69 15.78
CA MET A 144 -1.86 -21.31 15.45
C MET A 144 -3.37 -21.12 15.35
N THR A 145 -3.84 -19.91 15.58
CA THR A 145 -5.27 -19.59 15.53
C THR A 145 -5.53 -18.54 14.47
N LEU A 146 -6.58 -18.73 13.68
CA LEU A 146 -7.04 -17.74 12.70
C LEU A 146 -7.98 -16.74 13.37
N GLU A 147 -7.62 -15.48 13.36
CA GLU A 147 -8.44 -14.37 13.85
C GLU A 147 -8.78 -13.43 12.68
N PRO A 148 -9.95 -13.59 12.04
CA PRO A 148 -10.42 -12.64 11.03
C PRO A 148 -10.64 -11.26 11.64
N ILE A 149 -10.40 -10.21 10.86
CA ILE A 149 -10.71 -8.86 11.27
C ILE A 149 -12.23 -8.70 11.31
N THR A 150 -12.77 -8.37 12.48
CA THR A 150 -14.20 -8.09 12.65
C THR A 150 -14.55 -6.73 12.05
N GLU A 151 -15.83 -6.56 11.64
CA GLU A 151 -16.36 -5.33 11.02
C GLU A 151 -15.99 -4.05 11.80
N ASN A 152 -15.95 -4.13 13.13
CA ASN A 152 -15.50 -3.02 13.99
C ASN A 152 -14.01 -2.69 13.83
N GLN A 153 -13.17 -3.68 13.57
CA GLN A 153 -11.74 -3.49 13.31
C GLN A 153 -11.50 -2.98 11.89
N GLU A 154 -12.30 -3.39 10.91
CA GLU A 154 -12.28 -2.83 9.56
C GLU A 154 -12.65 -1.33 9.57
N ALA A 155 -13.68 -0.96 10.30
CA ALA A 155 -14.08 0.44 10.48
C ALA A 155 -12.96 1.28 11.15
N TYR A 156 -12.26 0.72 12.13
CA TYR A 156 -11.12 1.36 12.79
C TYR A 156 -9.92 1.49 11.85
N GLN A 157 -9.59 0.45 11.10
CA GLN A 157 -8.54 0.46 10.08
C GLN A 157 -8.84 1.47 8.97
N THR A 158 -10.08 1.53 8.50
CA THR A 158 -10.54 2.51 7.52
C THR A 158 -10.43 3.94 8.05
N THR A 159 -10.75 4.14 9.34
CA THR A 159 -10.61 5.44 10.00
C THR A 159 -9.16 5.87 10.13
N LEU A 160 -8.25 4.96 10.45
CA LEU A 160 -6.81 5.23 10.51
C LEU A 160 -6.26 5.56 9.12
N ARG A 161 -6.66 4.83 8.08
CA ARG A 161 -6.31 5.12 6.68
C ARG A 161 -6.79 6.50 6.24
N THR A 162 -8.02 6.86 6.62
CA THR A 162 -8.60 8.19 6.30
C THR A 162 -7.86 9.29 7.04
N LYS A 163 -7.42 9.07 8.28
CA LYS A 163 -6.59 10.02 9.02
C LYS A 163 -5.20 10.15 8.41
N ALA A 164 -4.52 9.04 8.13
CA ALA A 164 -3.21 9.03 7.47
C ALA A 164 -3.25 9.68 6.07
N GLY A 165 -4.35 9.49 5.32
CA GLY A 165 -4.58 10.16 4.05
C GLY A 165 -4.91 11.66 4.17
N LYS A 166 -5.43 12.12 5.32
CA LYS A 166 -5.68 13.55 5.60
C LYS A 166 -4.46 14.29 6.10
N ASP A 167 -3.49 13.59 6.69
CA ASP A 167 -2.19 14.14 7.04
C ASP A 167 -1.28 14.32 5.82
N PHE A 168 -1.71 13.81 4.66
CA PHE A 168 -1.17 14.19 3.36
C PHE A 168 -1.73 15.59 3.02
N HIS A 169 -1.03 16.58 3.51
CA HIS A 169 -1.39 17.98 3.61
C HIS A 169 -1.94 18.57 2.30
N PRO A 170 -3.05 19.32 2.35
CA PRO A 170 -3.60 20.06 1.21
C PRO A 170 -2.72 21.24 0.76
N SER A 171 -1.53 21.40 1.32
CA SER A 171 -0.57 22.46 0.94
C SER A 171 -0.18 22.43 -0.53
N VAL A 172 -0.26 21.29 -1.20
CA VAL A 172 0.06 21.20 -2.63
C VAL A 172 -1.13 21.67 -3.50
N THR A 173 -2.35 21.42 -3.07
CA THR A 173 -3.56 21.86 -3.78
C THR A 173 -3.79 23.36 -3.63
N LEU A 174 -3.48 23.92 -2.47
CA LEU A 174 -3.57 25.37 -2.22
C LEU A 174 -2.48 26.15 -2.97
N LEU A 175 -1.27 25.58 -3.12
CA LEU A 175 -0.20 26.19 -3.91
C LEU A 175 -0.50 26.22 -5.42
N LEU A 176 -1.25 25.23 -5.93
CA LEU A 176 -1.69 25.23 -7.33
C LEU A 176 -2.88 26.18 -7.58
N LEU A 177 -3.75 26.38 -6.59
CA LEU A 177 -4.88 27.32 -6.69
C LEU A 177 -4.48 28.78 -6.50
N SER A 178 -3.32 29.05 -5.90
CA SER A 178 -2.78 30.42 -5.77
C SER A 178 -1.93 30.85 -6.98
N LEU A 179 -1.74 29.98 -7.97
CA LEU A 179 -0.98 30.23 -9.21
C LEU A 179 -1.88 30.41 -10.45
N PHE A 180 -3.20 30.36 -10.27
CA PHE A 180 -4.24 30.75 -11.22
C PHE A 180 -5.11 31.85 -10.58
#